data_e06ce23f093432608b5befbffd4a8033
#
_entry.id   e06ce23f093432608b5befbffd4a8033
#
_cell.length_a   1.000
_cell.length_b   1.000
_cell.length_c   1.000
_cell.angle_alpha   90.00
_cell.angle_beta   90.00
_cell.angle_gamma   90.00
#
_symmetry.space_group_name_H-M   'P 1'
#
loop_
_entity.id
_entity.type
_entity.pdbx_description
1 polymer ?
#
loop_
_entity_poly.entity_id
_entity_poly.type
_entity_poly.pdbx_seq_one_letter_code
_entity_poly.pdbx_strand_id
1 'polypeptide(L)'
;MVGFQSSAVQRLLFLASPSALCLMAAPAMAAAPSAVSVPTTITPQASTQTGTTVPAPDGIAQLPAHSGEQITVHTAPLPKIILYPHATPVGQPIRTTGAQGRSSGRQYDWGVFNRGNGEAAGFGPVGQYGIAPWAEDWSRLRDKSRRTDPFDILKYIALNNSGSIWLSFSGETRLRNWFESRPNLGTQKNNDSGRFGVRNLYGADLHLGSHVRLFGQLINADAGGWNGYGYGSTYRKRLDVQQAFIETRWNMLGAKSGFMFGRQQFLDAPSYMLYNRETPNVPLSWNGFRAYMVWPRLRIDGWDFVQTNDSYTKMFRDTENYNTRLYGFNMTWAAPDGHFMGDRTYSFLDAFYVGYKLSGSGGAIATATGSSKGSNTRNNFGIRWHGIAGPFEFSLGGIWQGGVFRYAKTNEARSVSSYAINTLVGYRLPKNRFHTFLGLQTDVYSGGNKNKNSGTIGTYISPFNPQTNYLDTTTYMTGSNLISFAPLVRATFVKSLSLQVKYPLFWRYSTQDPVYRSSGFYTFAHNFDGKFIGMAPQASLAWQITPHLSWTQYVSRFMTSHSLNRAGGSSATYYQSNFVFRF
;
A
#
# COMPACT_ATOMS: atom_id res chain seq x y z
N MET A 1 -44.98 18.54 0.40
CA MET A 1 -43.92 19.54 0.61
C MET A 1 -43.12 19.12 1.85
N VAL A 2 -41.99 18.47 1.67
CA VAL A 2 -41.09 18.10 2.75
C VAL A 2 -39.77 18.80 2.45
N GLY A 3 -39.44 19.78 3.29
CA GLY A 3 -38.24 20.59 3.15
C GLY A 3 -36.99 19.76 3.42
N PHE A 4 -36.16 19.59 2.43
CA PHE A 4 -34.81 19.08 2.58
C PHE A 4 -33.93 20.17 3.21
N GLN A 5 -33.49 19.98 4.43
CA GLN A 5 -32.45 20.83 5.05
C GLN A 5 -31.09 20.54 4.36
N SER A 6 -30.61 21.53 3.63
CA SER A 6 -29.44 21.50 2.75
C SER A 6 -28.08 21.72 3.44
N SER A 7 -27.93 21.45 4.73
CA SER A 7 -26.72 21.88 5.48
C SER A 7 -25.44 21.07 5.17
N ALA A 8 -25.59 19.79 4.78
CA ALA A 8 -24.43 18.93 4.56
C ALA A 8 -23.77 19.13 3.18
N VAL A 9 -24.58 19.43 2.16
CA VAL A 9 -24.09 19.64 0.78
C VAL A 9 -23.42 21.01 0.62
N GLN A 10 -23.92 22.03 1.30
CA GLN A 10 -23.29 23.35 1.29
C GLN A 10 -21.92 23.37 2.00
N ARG A 11 -21.72 22.53 3.04
CA ARG A 11 -20.42 22.41 3.70
C ARG A 11 -19.38 21.65 2.88
N LEU A 12 -19.80 20.73 2.00
CA LEU A 12 -18.93 20.00 1.08
C LEU A 12 -18.37 20.88 -0.06
N LEU A 13 -19.12 21.86 -0.53
CA LEU A 13 -18.72 22.79 -1.61
C LEU A 13 -17.74 23.87 -1.13
N PHE A 14 -17.78 24.25 0.15
CA PHE A 14 -16.86 25.27 0.70
C PHE A 14 -15.43 24.77 0.94
N LEU A 15 -15.20 23.45 1.04
CA LEU A 15 -13.88 22.85 1.22
C LEU A 15 -13.10 22.63 -0.09
N ALA A 16 -13.73 22.88 -1.22
CA ALA A 16 -13.15 22.71 -2.56
C ALA A 16 -12.64 24.00 -3.20
N SER A 17 -12.55 25.13 -2.47
CA SER A 17 -12.10 26.38 -3.06
C SER A 17 -10.55 26.42 -3.19
N PRO A 18 -10.01 26.91 -4.31
CA PRO A 18 -8.56 26.96 -4.59
C PRO A 18 -7.75 27.87 -3.64
N SER A 19 -8.41 28.68 -2.83
CA SER A 19 -7.74 29.64 -1.94
C SER A 19 -7.04 29.03 -0.73
N ALA A 20 -7.23 27.74 -0.45
CA ALA A 20 -6.54 27.05 0.64
C ALA A 20 -5.11 26.60 0.28
N LEU A 21 -4.70 26.75 -0.97
CA LEU A 21 -3.38 26.27 -1.44
C LEU A 21 -2.23 27.24 -1.16
N CYS A 22 -2.50 28.51 -0.84
CA CYS A 22 -1.45 29.53 -0.65
C CYS A 22 -0.91 29.69 0.77
N LEU A 23 -1.45 28.99 1.78
CA LEU A 23 -1.07 29.21 3.18
C LEU A 23 -0.18 28.13 3.81
N MET A 24 0.32 27.17 3.04
CA MET A 24 1.08 26.03 3.59
C MET A 24 2.59 26.03 3.24
N ALA A 25 3.20 27.17 3.00
CA ALA A 25 4.64 27.28 2.84
C ALA A 25 5.25 28.20 3.89
N ALA A 26 5.23 27.79 5.16
CA ALA A 26 6.07 28.41 6.19
C ALA A 26 6.53 27.36 7.19
N PRO A 27 7.81 26.99 7.21
CA PRO A 27 8.39 26.32 8.36
C PRO A 27 8.61 27.34 9.47
N ALA A 28 8.12 27.06 10.66
CA ALA A 28 8.45 27.80 11.86
C ALA A 28 9.95 27.64 12.17
N MET A 29 10.73 28.62 11.87
CA MET A 29 12.08 28.79 12.45
C MET A 29 12.02 29.78 13.60
N ALA A 30 12.53 29.33 14.72
CA ALA A 30 12.68 30.09 15.93
C ALA A 30 13.62 31.27 15.75
N ALA A 31 13.31 32.36 16.44
CA ALA A 31 14.06 33.60 16.46
C ALA A 31 15.41 33.48 17.16
N ALA A 32 16.41 34.14 16.64
CA ALA A 32 17.60 34.59 17.36
C ALA A 32 18.11 35.92 16.76
N PRO A 33 18.86 36.76 17.50
CA PRO A 33 18.67 38.21 17.54
C PRO A 33 19.56 39.02 16.60
N SER A 34 19.16 40.31 16.53
CA SER A 34 19.67 41.42 15.77
C SER A 34 21.20 41.66 15.82
N ALA A 35 21.78 42.10 14.75
CA ALA A 35 22.32 43.41 14.53
C ALA A 35 23.48 43.47 13.51
N VAL A 36 23.47 44.53 12.81
CA VAL A 36 24.50 45.38 12.19
C VAL A 36 24.50 45.41 10.66
N SER A 37 24.05 46.56 10.21
CA SER A 37 24.10 47.09 8.85
C SER A 37 25.50 47.61 8.49
N VAL A 38 25.96 47.37 7.24
CA VAL A 38 26.79 48.31 6.47
C VAL A 38 26.60 48.04 4.98
N PRO A 39 26.44 49.07 4.14
CA PRO A 39 26.21 48.95 2.71
C PRO A 39 27.51 49.04 1.92
N THR A 40 27.62 48.34 0.79
CA THR A 40 28.48 48.81 -0.32
C THR A 40 28.07 48.17 -1.65
N THR A 41 27.67 49.03 -2.54
CA THR A 41 27.45 48.84 -3.97
C THR A 41 28.79 48.63 -4.67
N ILE A 42 28.96 47.61 -5.51
CA ILE A 42 30.00 47.57 -6.55
C ILE A 42 29.42 46.96 -7.83
N THR A 43 29.50 47.75 -8.89
CA THR A 43 29.18 47.48 -10.29
C THR A 43 30.26 46.58 -10.93
N PRO A 44 29.94 45.68 -11.85
CA PRO A 44 30.97 44.86 -12.54
C PRO A 44 31.52 45.63 -13.75
N GLN A 45 32.83 45.71 -13.79
CA GLN A 45 33.59 46.14 -14.96
C GLN A 45 34.14 44.92 -15.71
N ALA A 46 33.87 44.88 -17.01
CA ALA A 46 34.44 43.90 -17.93
C ALA A 46 35.92 44.26 -18.21
N SER A 47 36.79 43.25 -18.16
CA SER A 47 38.15 43.38 -18.73
C SER A 47 38.48 42.10 -19.53
N THR A 48 38.64 42.31 -20.80
CA THR A 48 39.29 41.45 -21.79
C THR A 48 40.77 41.33 -21.44
N GLN A 49 41.32 40.13 -21.38
CA GLN A 49 42.75 39.89 -21.55
C GLN A 49 43.04 38.65 -22.35
N THR A 50 43.87 38.89 -23.31
CA THR A 50 44.52 38.06 -24.32
C THR A 50 45.41 36.94 -23.74
N GLY A 51 45.51 35.86 -24.51
CA GLY A 51 46.22 34.65 -24.17
C GLY A 51 47.72 34.75 -23.98
N THR A 52 48.20 33.78 -23.23
CA THR A 52 49.59 33.31 -23.31
C THR A 52 49.59 31.79 -23.07
N THR A 53 50.05 31.08 -24.05
CA THR A 53 50.31 29.63 -24.03
C THR A 53 51.52 29.35 -23.16
N VAL A 54 51.37 28.42 -22.22
CA VAL A 54 52.48 27.77 -21.47
C VAL A 54 52.52 26.30 -21.87
N PRO A 55 53.71 25.73 -22.23
CA PRO A 55 53.82 24.37 -22.67
C PRO A 55 53.68 23.39 -21.49
N ALA A 56 53.04 22.24 -21.79
CA ALA A 56 52.87 21.13 -20.87
C ALA A 56 54.19 20.37 -20.66
N PRO A 57 54.43 19.83 -19.45
CA PRO A 57 55.55 18.88 -19.23
C PRO A 57 55.13 17.49 -19.71
N ASP A 58 56.03 16.88 -20.45
CA ASP A 58 55.98 15.50 -20.92
C ASP A 58 56.00 14.51 -19.75
N GLY A 59 55.21 13.46 -19.86
CA GLY A 59 55.40 12.26 -19.07
C GLY A 59 54.25 11.80 -18.22
N ILE A 60 53.13 11.41 -18.84
CA ILE A 60 52.19 10.47 -18.22
C ILE A 60 51.98 9.31 -19.18
N ALA A 61 52.41 8.12 -18.76
CA ALA A 61 52.24 6.88 -19.48
C ALA A 61 50.76 6.66 -19.85
N GLN A 62 50.50 6.48 -21.12
CA GLN A 62 49.20 6.05 -21.64
C GLN A 62 48.90 4.65 -21.11
N LEU A 63 47.89 4.53 -20.26
CA LEU A 63 47.24 3.27 -19.98
C LEU A 63 46.58 2.74 -21.26
N PRO A 64 46.68 1.42 -21.55
CA PRO A 64 46.14 0.86 -22.76
C PRO A 64 44.62 1.12 -22.83
N ALA A 65 44.20 1.64 -23.97
CA ALA A 65 42.79 1.77 -24.32
C ALA A 65 42.15 0.38 -24.29
N HIS A 66 41.32 0.13 -23.27
CA HIS A 66 40.41 -0.99 -23.35
C HIS A 66 39.50 -0.77 -24.56
N SER A 67 39.58 -1.71 -25.51
CA SER A 67 38.73 -1.82 -26.66
C SER A 67 37.28 -1.54 -26.27
N GLY A 68 36.74 -0.43 -26.78
CA GLY A 68 35.38 -0.03 -26.55
C GLY A 68 34.44 -1.09 -27.09
N GLU A 69 33.90 -1.86 -26.20
CA GLU A 69 32.62 -2.52 -26.45
C GLU A 69 31.61 -1.42 -26.64
N GLN A 70 31.30 -1.12 -27.90
CA GLN A 70 30.16 -0.25 -28.23
C GLN A 70 28.94 -0.91 -27.64
N ILE A 71 28.51 -0.39 -26.49
CA ILE A 71 27.19 -0.70 -25.95
C ILE A 71 26.20 -0.12 -26.94
N THR A 72 25.79 -0.91 -27.90
CA THR A 72 24.62 -0.64 -28.72
C THR A 72 23.45 -0.57 -27.76
N VAL A 73 23.14 0.65 -27.37
CA VAL A 73 21.86 0.94 -26.69
C VAL A 73 20.82 0.66 -27.76
N HIS A 74 20.29 -0.56 -27.75
CA HIS A 74 19.05 -0.84 -28.44
C HIS A 74 18.00 0.06 -27.80
N THR A 75 17.77 1.21 -28.41
CA THR A 75 16.58 2.02 -28.21
C THR A 75 15.40 1.28 -28.85
N ALA A 76 15.06 0.11 -28.27
CA ALA A 76 13.76 -0.45 -28.53
C ALA A 76 12.75 0.64 -28.13
N PRO A 77 11.77 0.98 -28.98
CA PRO A 77 10.77 1.95 -28.64
C PRO A 77 10.19 1.51 -27.29
N LEU A 78 10.24 2.43 -26.31
CA LEU A 78 9.70 2.17 -24.97
C LEU A 78 8.34 1.51 -25.16
N PRO A 79 8.10 0.33 -24.61
CA PRO A 79 6.79 -0.29 -24.72
C PRO A 79 5.79 0.75 -24.28
N LYS A 80 4.79 1.02 -25.13
CA LYS A 80 3.69 1.93 -24.76
C LYS A 80 3.25 1.47 -23.39
N ILE A 81 3.41 2.31 -22.38
CA ILE A 81 2.98 2.02 -21.01
C ILE A 81 1.46 1.89 -21.11
N ILE A 82 0.99 0.69 -21.31
CA ILE A 82 -0.40 0.39 -21.14
C ILE A 82 -0.54 0.34 -19.62
N LEU A 83 -1.13 1.40 -19.07
CA LEU A 83 -1.66 1.42 -17.73
C LEU A 83 -2.74 0.36 -17.67
N TYR A 84 -2.34 -0.88 -17.47
CA TYR A 84 -3.30 -1.87 -17.08
C TYR A 84 -3.77 -1.48 -15.68
N PRO A 85 -5.06 -1.16 -15.52
CA PRO A 85 -5.60 -1.09 -14.20
C PRO A 85 -5.41 -2.49 -13.61
N HIS A 86 -4.49 -2.60 -12.68
CA HIS A 86 -4.31 -3.84 -11.93
C HIS A 86 -5.62 -4.19 -11.24
N ALA A 87 -5.82 -5.47 -10.94
CA ALA A 87 -6.83 -5.91 -10.00
C ALA A 87 -6.51 -5.39 -8.58
N THR A 88 -6.16 -4.11 -8.49
CA THR A 88 -5.90 -3.43 -7.22
C THR A 88 -7.22 -3.07 -6.60
N PRO A 89 -7.36 -3.31 -5.30
CA PRO A 89 -8.53 -2.88 -4.56
C PRO A 89 -8.75 -1.38 -4.73
N VAL A 90 -10.02 -1.00 -4.73
CA VAL A 90 -10.42 0.40 -4.66
C VAL A 90 -9.66 1.09 -3.56
N GLY A 91 -9.01 2.19 -3.87
CA GLY A 91 -8.35 3.02 -2.89
C GLY A 91 -6.90 2.70 -2.59
N GLN A 92 -6.29 1.78 -3.28
CA GLN A 92 -4.85 1.85 -3.44
C GLN A 92 -4.52 3.15 -4.15
N PRO A 93 -3.53 3.92 -3.68
CA PRO A 93 -2.96 4.94 -4.54
C PRO A 93 -2.63 4.22 -5.84
N ILE A 94 -3.18 4.70 -6.96
CA ILE A 94 -2.74 4.22 -8.26
C ILE A 94 -1.25 4.39 -8.19
N ARG A 95 -0.52 3.30 -8.19
CA ARG A 95 0.92 3.39 -8.19
C ARG A 95 1.25 4.23 -9.38
N THR A 96 2.00 5.25 -9.13
CA THR A 96 2.37 6.20 -10.15
C THR A 96 3.14 5.43 -11.20
N THR A 97 2.41 5.03 -12.17
CA THR A 97 2.88 4.21 -13.27
C THR A 97 3.81 4.99 -14.18
N GLY A 98 4.04 6.26 -13.90
CA GLY A 98 4.93 7.11 -14.66
C GLY A 98 6.35 6.57 -14.79
N ALA A 99 6.71 5.65 -13.92
CA ALA A 99 8.03 5.07 -13.93
C ALA A 99 8.05 3.57 -14.12
N GLN A 100 6.91 2.97 -14.40
CA GLN A 100 6.89 1.56 -14.76
C GLN A 100 7.78 1.30 -15.96
N GLY A 101 8.76 0.45 -15.77
CA GLY A 101 9.53 -0.13 -16.84
C GLY A 101 10.75 0.66 -17.28
N ARG A 102 11.13 1.73 -16.63
CA ARG A 102 12.48 2.26 -16.74
C ARG A 102 13.39 1.72 -15.64
N SER A 103 13.21 0.46 -15.26
CA SER A 103 14.34 -0.23 -14.66
C SER A 103 15.44 -0.16 -15.70
N SER A 104 16.56 0.39 -15.36
CA SER A 104 17.73 0.45 -16.23
C SER A 104 18.33 -0.94 -16.45
N GLY A 105 17.48 -1.87 -16.52
CA GLY A 105 17.49 -3.13 -17.23
C GLY A 105 18.57 -4.12 -16.94
N ARG A 106 19.60 -3.88 -16.19
CA ARG A 106 20.66 -4.89 -16.06
C ARG A 106 20.95 -5.37 -14.64
N GLN A 107 20.65 -4.60 -13.64
CA GLN A 107 20.96 -5.03 -12.26
C GLN A 107 19.85 -5.91 -11.66
N TYR A 108 18.62 -5.71 -12.11
CA TYR A 108 17.46 -6.50 -11.69
C TYR A 108 16.60 -6.83 -12.90
N ASP A 109 17.03 -7.82 -13.67
CA ASP A 109 16.14 -8.41 -14.66
C ASP A 109 15.10 -9.26 -13.93
N TRP A 110 14.01 -8.61 -13.53
CA TRP A 110 12.86 -9.26 -12.95
C TRP A 110 12.06 -10.06 -13.98
N GLY A 111 12.52 -10.12 -15.25
CA GLY A 111 11.84 -10.82 -16.30
C GLY A 111 10.41 -10.33 -16.48
N VAL A 112 9.46 -11.25 -16.43
CA VAL A 112 8.02 -10.93 -16.57
C VAL A 112 7.47 -10.08 -15.43
N PHE A 113 8.10 -10.05 -14.28
CA PHE A 113 7.70 -9.23 -13.14
C PHE A 113 7.94 -7.73 -13.38
N ASN A 114 8.77 -7.36 -14.36
CA ASN A 114 8.96 -5.97 -14.80
C ASN A 114 7.71 -5.33 -15.43
N ARG A 115 6.66 -6.08 -15.65
CA ARG A 115 5.47 -5.62 -16.38
C ARG A 115 4.45 -4.86 -15.54
N GLY A 116 4.83 -4.42 -14.36
CA GLY A 116 3.98 -3.62 -13.51
C GLY A 116 2.92 -4.40 -12.74
N ASN A 117 3.01 -5.72 -12.72
CA ASN A 117 2.17 -6.59 -11.91
C ASN A 117 2.80 -6.94 -10.56
N GLY A 118 3.92 -6.34 -10.26
CA GLY A 118 4.66 -6.57 -9.04
C GLY A 118 3.80 -6.39 -7.80
N GLU A 119 2.81 -5.50 -7.85
CA GLU A 119 1.87 -5.29 -6.78
C GLU A 119 0.94 -6.46 -6.53
N ALA A 120 0.33 -6.94 -7.58
CA ALA A 120 -0.60 -8.04 -7.48
C ALA A 120 0.12 -9.33 -7.10
N ALA A 121 1.37 -9.48 -7.55
CA ALA A 121 2.26 -10.58 -7.22
C ALA A 121 3.11 -10.32 -5.97
N GLY A 122 3.09 -9.09 -5.44
CA GLY A 122 3.95 -8.66 -4.37
C GLY A 122 5.38 -8.36 -4.79
N PHE A 123 5.67 -8.28 -6.10
CA PHE A 123 7.04 -8.25 -6.61
C PHE A 123 7.14 -7.52 -7.93
N GLY A 124 8.33 -7.09 -8.18
CA GLY A 124 8.71 -6.38 -9.36
C GLY A 124 9.04 -4.93 -9.07
N PRO A 125 9.57 -4.23 -10.05
CA PRO A 125 9.91 -2.84 -9.88
C PRO A 125 8.65 -2.06 -9.59
N VAL A 126 8.67 -1.39 -8.47
CA VAL A 126 7.70 -0.35 -8.17
C VAL A 126 7.99 0.85 -9.05
N GLY A 127 6.94 1.61 -9.36
CA GLY A 127 7.11 2.88 -10.03
C GLY A 127 7.99 3.82 -9.19
N GLN A 128 8.76 4.68 -9.88
CA GLN A 128 9.50 5.75 -9.21
C GLN A 128 8.55 6.60 -8.39
N TYR A 129 9.01 7.06 -7.23
CA TYR A 129 8.22 7.84 -6.29
C TYR A 129 6.95 7.12 -5.78
N GLY A 130 7.05 5.78 -5.70
CA GLY A 130 5.98 4.91 -5.20
C GLY A 130 5.90 4.85 -3.67
N ILE A 131 5.06 3.94 -3.17
CA ILE A 131 4.91 3.69 -1.72
C ILE A 131 6.06 2.84 -1.15
N ALA A 132 6.89 2.28 -2.00
CA ALA A 132 7.99 1.38 -1.64
C ALA A 132 9.34 1.94 -2.14
N PRO A 133 9.85 3.03 -1.57
CA PRO A 133 11.09 3.65 -2.02
C PRO A 133 12.29 2.70 -1.93
N TRP A 134 12.24 1.72 -1.03
CA TRP A 134 13.27 0.68 -0.92
C TRP A 134 13.31 -0.29 -2.11
N ALA A 135 12.30 -0.32 -2.96
CA ALA A 135 12.24 -1.16 -4.15
C ALA A 135 12.50 -0.37 -5.45
N GLU A 136 12.78 0.92 -5.36
CA GLU A 136 13.13 1.76 -6.50
C GLU A 136 14.57 1.51 -6.96
N ASP A 137 14.79 1.54 -8.27
CA ASP A 137 16.14 1.44 -8.87
C ASP A 137 16.55 2.77 -9.51
N TRP A 138 17.56 3.40 -8.92
CA TRP A 138 18.12 4.66 -9.36
C TRP A 138 19.49 4.52 -10.06
N SER A 139 19.96 3.29 -10.29
CA SER A 139 21.28 3.01 -10.88
C SER A 139 21.49 3.67 -12.25
N ARG A 140 20.42 3.91 -13.01
CA ARG A 140 20.44 4.63 -14.30
C ARG A 140 21.00 6.05 -14.18
N LEU A 141 20.86 6.70 -13.01
CA LEU A 141 21.31 8.08 -12.76
C LEU A 141 22.82 8.17 -12.46
N ARG A 142 23.53 7.03 -12.51
CA ARG A 142 24.99 7.02 -12.62
C ARG A 142 25.44 7.85 -13.84
N ASP A 143 24.72 7.72 -14.92
CA ASP A 143 24.86 8.60 -16.09
C ASP A 143 24.13 9.92 -15.82
N LYS A 144 24.91 10.98 -15.60
CA LYS A 144 24.38 12.32 -15.29
C LYS A 144 23.52 12.90 -16.43
N SER A 145 23.72 12.48 -17.67
CA SER A 145 22.90 12.92 -18.81
C SER A 145 21.45 12.45 -18.73
N ARG A 146 21.18 11.43 -17.93
CA ARG A 146 19.84 10.87 -17.69
C ARG A 146 19.07 11.57 -16.56
N ARG A 147 19.68 12.56 -15.92
CA ARG A 147 19.03 13.38 -14.89
C ARG A 147 18.16 14.43 -15.57
N THR A 148 16.87 14.21 -15.52
CA THR A 148 15.87 15.06 -16.16
C THR A 148 14.89 15.69 -15.17
N ASP A 149 14.95 15.25 -13.91
CA ASP A 149 14.06 15.65 -12.83
C ASP A 149 14.84 16.44 -11.78
N PRO A 150 14.28 17.53 -11.20
CA PRO A 150 14.97 18.32 -10.17
C PRO A 150 15.43 17.51 -8.95
N PHE A 151 14.69 16.44 -8.60
CA PHE A 151 15.02 15.56 -7.46
C PHE A 151 16.03 14.47 -7.80
N ASP A 152 16.43 14.32 -9.06
CA ASP A 152 17.48 13.39 -9.49
C ASP A 152 18.83 13.68 -8.83
N ILE A 153 19.04 14.90 -8.33
CA ILE A 153 20.24 15.27 -7.55
C ILE A 153 20.33 14.54 -6.22
N LEU A 154 19.19 14.14 -5.64
CA LEU A 154 19.07 13.38 -4.39
C LEU A 154 19.14 11.88 -4.62
N LYS A 155 19.20 11.45 -5.88
CA LYS A 155 19.25 10.05 -6.29
C LYS A 155 20.63 9.71 -6.83
N TYR A 156 21.08 8.48 -6.55
CA TYR A 156 22.39 8.00 -7.01
C TYR A 156 23.53 9.00 -6.75
N ILE A 157 23.71 9.42 -5.50
CA ILE A 157 24.84 10.26 -5.07
C ILE A 157 26.04 9.34 -4.91
N ALA A 158 26.98 9.35 -5.86
CA ALA A 158 28.17 8.55 -5.79
C ALA A 158 29.08 9.01 -4.64
N LEU A 159 29.47 8.09 -3.77
CA LEU A 159 30.34 8.33 -2.61
C LEU A 159 31.80 7.92 -2.87
N ASN A 160 32.06 7.25 -4.00
CA ASN A 160 33.41 6.90 -4.46
C ASN A 160 33.55 7.14 -5.98
N ASN A 161 34.79 7.19 -6.45
CA ASN A 161 35.11 7.49 -7.87
C ASN A 161 34.54 6.46 -8.84
N SER A 162 34.46 5.17 -8.44
CA SER A 162 33.89 4.12 -9.29
C SER A 162 32.36 4.18 -9.38
N GLY A 163 31.68 4.93 -8.49
CA GLY A 163 30.23 4.96 -8.37
C GLY A 163 29.64 3.64 -7.85
N SER A 164 30.47 2.75 -7.30
CA SER A 164 29.99 1.48 -6.74
C SER A 164 29.35 1.66 -5.35
N ILE A 165 29.75 2.70 -4.61
CA ILE A 165 29.11 3.10 -3.36
C ILE A 165 28.33 4.36 -3.63
N TRP A 166 27.03 4.29 -3.37
CA TRP A 166 26.13 5.42 -3.63
C TRP A 166 24.96 5.48 -2.66
N LEU A 167 24.41 6.67 -2.51
CA LEU A 167 23.34 6.99 -1.60
C LEU A 167 22.16 7.59 -2.39
N SER A 168 20.96 7.24 -2.01
CA SER A 168 19.73 7.91 -2.49
C SER A 168 18.87 8.33 -1.32
N PHE A 169 18.28 9.51 -1.41
CA PHE A 169 17.27 9.98 -0.48
C PHE A 169 15.88 9.85 -1.09
N SER A 170 14.90 9.63 -0.24
CA SER A 170 13.49 9.62 -0.61
C SER A 170 12.66 10.35 0.44
N GLY A 171 11.55 10.92 0.02
CA GLY A 171 10.64 11.60 0.92
C GLY A 171 9.19 11.44 0.51
N GLU A 172 8.30 11.47 1.50
CA GLU A 172 6.86 11.58 1.32
C GLU A 172 6.31 12.63 2.29
N THR A 173 5.46 13.52 1.76
CA THR A 173 4.54 14.31 2.57
C THR A 173 3.12 13.99 2.11
N ARG A 174 2.28 13.54 3.04
CA ARG A 174 0.89 13.22 2.77
C ARG A 174 -0.03 14.08 3.64
N LEU A 175 -0.97 14.76 2.99
CA LEU A 175 -2.07 15.47 3.62
C LEU A 175 -3.35 14.68 3.36
N ARG A 176 -4.11 14.39 4.41
CA ARG A 176 -5.33 13.60 4.31
C ARG A 176 -6.45 14.23 5.11
N ASN A 177 -7.61 14.37 4.47
CA ASN A 177 -8.85 14.80 5.10
C ASN A 177 -9.85 13.68 5.07
N TRP A 178 -10.58 13.48 6.17
CA TRP A 178 -11.71 12.56 6.26
C TRP A 178 -12.93 13.28 6.78
N PHE A 179 -14.06 12.91 6.24
CA PHE A 179 -15.35 13.27 6.77
C PHE A 179 -16.26 12.05 6.79
N GLU A 180 -16.94 11.83 7.91
CA GLU A 180 -17.90 10.75 8.08
C GLU A 180 -19.16 11.27 8.75
N SER A 181 -20.31 10.89 8.20
CA SER A 181 -21.58 10.94 8.94
C SER A 181 -21.88 9.54 9.47
N ARG A 182 -22.43 9.46 10.66
CA ARG A 182 -22.76 8.19 11.33
C ARG A 182 -21.56 7.22 11.34
N PRO A 183 -20.41 7.62 11.89
CA PRO A 183 -19.20 6.82 11.86
C PRO A 183 -19.45 5.41 12.40
N ASN A 184 -18.81 4.43 11.72
CA ASN A 184 -18.98 3.03 12.04
C ASN A 184 -20.45 2.57 12.08
N LEU A 185 -21.25 3.04 11.12
CA LEU A 185 -22.67 2.74 10.98
C LEU A 185 -23.49 3.17 12.21
N GLY A 186 -23.14 4.31 12.82
CA GLY A 186 -23.85 4.89 13.96
C GLY A 186 -23.50 4.28 15.32
N THR A 187 -22.53 3.37 15.39
CA THR A 187 -22.10 2.79 16.68
C THR A 187 -21.14 3.68 17.47
N GLN A 188 -20.68 4.78 16.90
CA GLN A 188 -19.90 5.80 17.61
C GLN A 188 -20.83 6.81 18.29
N LYS A 189 -20.32 7.42 19.37
CA LYS A 189 -21.08 8.41 20.16
C LYS A 189 -21.50 9.63 19.33
N ASN A 190 -20.66 10.06 18.40
CA ASN A 190 -20.89 11.27 17.62
C ASN A 190 -21.55 10.92 16.27
N ASN A 191 -22.46 11.80 15.82
CA ASN A 191 -23.18 11.64 14.56
C ASN A 191 -22.37 11.99 13.32
N ASP A 192 -21.28 12.72 13.49
CA ASP A 192 -20.34 13.08 12.44
C ASP A 192 -18.90 13.14 12.98
N SER A 193 -17.94 13.11 12.07
CA SER A 193 -16.51 13.24 12.39
C SER A 193 -15.80 13.87 11.21
N GLY A 194 -15.01 14.90 11.49
CA GLY A 194 -14.09 15.48 10.52
C GLY A 194 -12.67 15.38 11.06
N ARG A 195 -11.76 14.84 10.25
CA ARG A 195 -10.37 14.59 10.65
C ARG A 195 -9.42 15.10 9.58
N PHE A 196 -8.27 15.56 10.04
CA PHE A 196 -7.14 15.92 9.22
C PHE A 196 -5.91 15.16 9.70
N GLY A 197 -5.10 14.67 8.80
CA GLY A 197 -3.84 13.99 9.11
C GLY A 197 -2.72 14.43 8.20
N VAL A 198 -1.55 14.55 8.77
CA VAL A 198 -0.28 14.74 8.06
C VAL A 198 0.64 13.56 8.33
N ARG A 199 1.39 13.15 7.32
CA ARG A 199 2.46 12.15 7.45
C ARG A 199 3.65 12.59 6.63
N ASN A 200 4.83 12.50 7.24
CA ASN A 200 6.11 12.69 6.57
C ASN A 200 6.95 11.42 6.72
N LEU A 201 7.55 11.00 5.63
CA LEU A 201 8.53 9.90 5.59
C LEU A 201 9.85 10.46 5.03
N TYR A 202 10.97 10.07 5.63
CA TYR A 202 12.31 10.50 5.22
C TYR A 202 13.18 9.25 5.10
N GLY A 203 13.56 8.89 3.88
CA GLY A 203 14.30 7.68 3.56
C GLY A 203 15.71 7.96 3.08
N ALA A 204 16.62 7.06 3.43
CA ALA A 204 17.98 7.00 2.93
C ALA A 204 18.33 5.55 2.56
N ASP A 205 18.88 5.35 1.38
CA ASP A 205 19.21 4.05 0.81
C ASP A 205 20.69 4.06 0.38
N LEU A 206 21.55 3.40 1.17
CA LEU A 206 22.98 3.29 0.94
C LEU A 206 23.31 1.95 0.29
N HIS A 207 23.88 1.99 -0.89
CA HIS A 207 24.38 0.83 -1.62
C HIS A 207 25.90 0.71 -1.47
N LEU A 208 26.34 -0.44 -0.98
CA LEU A 208 27.75 -0.80 -0.83
C LEU A 208 28.09 -1.88 -1.88
N GLY A 209 28.38 -1.43 -3.09
CA GLY A 209 28.52 -2.30 -4.24
C GLY A 209 27.17 -2.90 -4.69
N SER A 210 27.24 -4.09 -5.29
CA SER A 210 26.06 -4.80 -5.77
C SER A 210 25.45 -5.76 -4.75
N HIS A 211 26.16 -6.03 -3.65
CA HIS A 211 25.85 -7.12 -2.74
C HIS A 211 25.20 -6.67 -1.42
N VAL A 212 25.48 -5.47 -0.95
CA VAL A 212 24.99 -5.00 0.35
C VAL A 212 24.27 -3.68 0.21
N ARG A 213 23.15 -3.55 0.90
CA ARG A 213 22.35 -2.35 0.96
C ARG A 213 21.90 -2.11 2.41
N LEU A 214 21.90 -0.85 2.82
CA LEU A 214 21.36 -0.37 4.08
C LEU A 214 20.24 0.61 3.76
N PHE A 215 19.04 0.32 4.23
CA PHE A 215 17.91 1.21 4.07
C PHE A 215 17.42 1.70 5.44
N GLY A 216 17.24 3.00 5.57
CA GLY A 216 16.64 3.64 6.74
C GLY A 216 15.51 4.58 6.36
N GLN A 217 14.42 4.59 7.12
CA GLN A 217 13.31 5.51 6.92
C GLN A 217 12.74 5.95 8.27
N LEU A 218 12.63 7.25 8.45
CA LEU A 218 11.95 7.86 9.59
C LEU A 218 10.52 8.24 9.22
N ILE A 219 9.66 8.25 10.22
CA ILE A 219 8.26 8.70 10.10
C ILE A 219 7.96 9.77 11.15
N ASN A 220 7.26 10.81 10.72
CA ASN A 220 6.53 11.74 11.56
C ASN A 220 5.07 11.77 11.09
N ALA A 221 4.11 11.64 12.00
CA ALA A 221 2.70 11.67 11.67
C ALA A 221 1.89 12.34 12.78
N ASP A 222 0.93 13.16 12.39
CA ASP A 222 -0.02 13.78 13.31
C ASP A 222 -1.43 13.78 12.73
N ALA A 223 -2.41 13.90 13.59
CA ALA A 223 -3.81 13.99 13.23
C ALA A 223 -4.60 14.79 14.25
N GLY A 224 -5.64 15.48 13.77
CA GLY A 224 -6.56 16.28 14.57
C GLY A 224 -7.94 16.36 13.92
N GLY A 225 -8.80 17.22 14.45
CA GLY A 225 -10.14 17.45 13.93
C GLY A 225 -11.19 17.39 15.02
N TRP A 226 -12.45 17.39 14.61
CA TRP A 226 -13.60 17.36 15.53
C TRP A 226 -14.26 15.98 15.54
N ASN A 227 -14.81 15.61 16.69
CA ASN A 227 -15.53 14.34 16.88
C ASN A 227 -14.73 13.10 16.47
N GLY A 228 -13.40 13.14 16.59
CA GLY A 228 -12.53 11.99 16.30
C GLY A 228 -12.71 10.89 17.35
N TYR A 229 -12.35 9.66 16.98
CA TYR A 229 -12.45 8.49 17.88
C TYR A 229 -11.20 8.28 18.74
N GLY A 230 -10.41 9.32 18.93
CA GLY A 230 -9.10 9.28 19.53
C GLY A 230 -7.99 9.16 18.47
N TYR A 231 -6.84 9.73 18.77
CA TYR A 231 -5.70 9.79 17.89
C TYR A 231 -4.51 9.07 18.53
N GLY A 232 -4.59 7.74 18.59
CA GLY A 232 -3.52 6.88 19.10
C GLY A 232 -2.42 6.59 18.06
N SER A 233 -1.67 5.53 18.27
CA SER A 233 -0.50 5.15 17.46
C SER A 233 -0.79 4.85 15.99
N THR A 234 -2.06 4.61 15.61
CA THR A 234 -2.46 4.45 14.21
C THR A 234 -2.59 5.77 13.45
N TYR A 235 -2.71 6.89 14.18
CA TYR A 235 -2.86 8.24 13.63
C TYR A 235 -1.62 9.09 13.84
N ARG A 236 -0.97 8.95 14.99
CA ARG A 236 0.11 9.82 15.46
C ARG A 236 1.39 9.05 15.69
N LYS A 237 2.49 9.68 15.35
CA LYS A 237 3.85 9.25 15.64
C LYS A 237 4.75 10.48 15.63
N ARG A 238 5.41 10.79 16.75
CA ARG A 238 6.18 12.04 16.82
C ARG A 238 7.36 12.05 15.88
N LEU A 239 8.29 11.14 16.07
CA LEU A 239 9.39 10.82 15.17
C LEU A 239 9.94 9.46 15.60
N ASP A 240 9.95 8.52 14.68
CA ASP A 240 10.48 7.19 14.95
C ASP A 240 10.97 6.50 13.69
N VAL A 241 11.60 5.35 13.86
CA VAL A 241 12.06 4.52 12.76
C VAL A 241 10.91 3.72 12.18
N GLN A 242 10.53 4.04 10.94
CA GLN A 242 9.52 3.27 10.21
C GLN A 242 10.11 2.01 9.59
N GLN A 243 11.33 2.13 9.04
CA GLN A 243 12.09 1.03 8.48
C GLN A 243 13.58 1.23 8.77
N ALA A 244 14.28 0.15 9.08
CA ALA A 244 15.74 0.10 9.17
C ALA A 244 16.18 -1.35 8.96
N PHE A 245 16.75 -1.64 7.80
CA PHE A 245 17.19 -2.99 7.49
C PHE A 245 18.46 -3.01 6.66
N ILE A 246 19.17 -4.12 6.78
CA ILE A 246 20.24 -4.53 5.88
C ILE A 246 19.70 -5.54 4.88
N GLU A 247 20.10 -5.43 3.63
CA GLU A 247 19.85 -6.42 2.61
C GLU A 247 21.17 -6.87 1.99
N THR A 248 21.33 -8.19 1.89
CA THR A 248 22.43 -8.80 1.16
C THR A 248 21.90 -9.51 -0.08
N ARG A 249 22.65 -9.45 -1.17
CA ARG A 249 22.23 -9.96 -2.49
C ARG A 249 23.34 -10.79 -3.13
N TRP A 250 22.96 -11.89 -3.73
CA TRP A 250 23.89 -12.80 -4.43
C TRP A 250 23.15 -13.61 -5.50
N ASN A 251 23.90 -14.31 -6.32
CA ASN A 251 23.35 -15.29 -7.27
C ASN A 251 23.52 -16.68 -6.69
N MET A 252 22.44 -17.45 -6.62
CA MET A 252 22.45 -18.82 -6.12
C MET A 252 21.48 -19.68 -6.92
N LEU A 253 21.92 -20.85 -7.36
CA LEU A 253 21.10 -21.80 -8.14
C LEU A 253 20.44 -21.17 -9.37
N GLY A 254 21.13 -20.25 -10.05
CA GLY A 254 20.58 -19.52 -11.20
C GLY A 254 19.54 -18.44 -10.85
N ALA A 255 19.27 -18.23 -9.56
CA ALA A 255 18.37 -17.19 -9.09
C ALA A 255 19.12 -15.97 -8.58
N LYS A 256 18.51 -14.80 -8.70
CA LYS A 256 18.87 -13.61 -7.93
C LYS A 256 18.27 -13.76 -6.54
N SER A 257 19.11 -13.83 -5.54
CA SER A 257 18.73 -14.12 -4.18
C SER A 257 19.04 -12.94 -3.27
N GLY A 258 18.28 -12.79 -2.22
CA GLY A 258 18.54 -11.78 -1.21
C GLY A 258 18.01 -12.17 0.17
N PHE A 259 18.63 -11.57 1.17
CA PHE A 259 18.24 -11.70 2.57
C PHE A 259 18.16 -10.31 3.18
N MET A 260 17.03 -10.02 3.81
CA MET A 260 16.74 -8.75 4.48
C MET A 260 16.57 -9.02 5.97
N PHE A 261 17.21 -8.24 6.80
CA PHE A 261 17.09 -8.32 8.26
C PHE A 261 16.91 -6.93 8.85
N GLY A 262 15.94 -6.80 9.76
CA GLY A 262 15.64 -5.57 10.47
C GLY A 262 14.16 -5.19 10.40
N ARG A 263 13.89 -3.89 10.66
CA ARG A 263 12.52 -3.34 10.60
C ARG A 263 12.16 -2.99 9.17
N GLN A 264 11.03 -3.51 8.70
CA GLN A 264 10.59 -3.36 7.31
C GLN A 264 9.07 -3.29 7.18
N GLN A 265 8.59 -2.66 6.12
CA GLN A 265 7.20 -2.78 5.71
C GLN A 265 7.00 -4.04 4.86
N PHE A 266 5.84 -4.66 4.97
CA PHE A 266 5.49 -5.86 4.24
C PHE A 266 4.27 -5.59 3.36
N LEU A 267 4.47 -5.60 2.04
CA LEU A 267 3.45 -5.28 1.03
C LEU A 267 3.11 -6.47 0.12
N ASP A 268 3.69 -7.63 0.37
CA ASP A 268 3.79 -8.71 -0.62
C ASP A 268 2.75 -9.84 -0.44
N ALA A 269 1.77 -9.68 0.42
CA ALA A 269 0.65 -10.61 0.50
C ALA A 269 -0.56 -10.13 -0.32
N PRO A 270 -1.46 -11.03 -0.72
CA PRO A 270 -2.68 -10.66 -1.39
C PRO A 270 -3.50 -9.66 -0.56
N SER A 271 -3.93 -8.60 -1.20
CA SER A 271 -4.60 -7.46 -0.53
C SER A 271 -5.95 -7.80 0.11
N TYR A 272 -6.59 -8.88 -0.31
CA TYR A 272 -7.81 -9.39 0.31
C TYR A 272 -7.56 -10.14 1.63
N MET A 273 -6.30 -10.36 1.98
CA MET A 273 -5.92 -11.10 3.18
C MET A 273 -5.08 -10.26 4.14
N LEU A 274 -4.09 -9.53 3.63
CA LEU A 274 -3.13 -8.80 4.45
C LEU A 274 -2.93 -7.38 3.95
N TYR A 275 -2.79 -6.45 4.88
CA TYR A 275 -2.64 -5.03 4.62
C TYR A 275 -1.54 -4.37 5.45
N ASN A 276 -0.84 -3.41 4.86
CA ASN A 276 0.21 -2.64 5.54
C ASN A 276 -0.30 -1.41 6.34
N ARG A 277 -1.61 -1.22 6.44
CA ARG A 277 -2.26 -0.14 7.17
C ARG A 277 -1.92 1.27 6.66
N GLU A 278 -2.11 1.53 5.36
CA GLU A 278 -2.01 2.89 4.81
C GLU A 278 -3.07 3.86 5.35
N THR A 279 -4.12 3.34 5.94
CA THR A 279 -5.18 4.08 6.62
C THR A 279 -5.30 3.54 8.07
N PRO A 280 -5.39 4.40 9.09
CA PRO A 280 -5.63 5.84 8.94
C PRO A 280 -4.39 6.67 8.59
N ASN A 281 -3.23 6.52 9.23
CA ASN A 281 -2.09 7.41 8.97
C ASN A 281 -0.71 6.75 9.12
N VAL A 282 -0.50 5.92 10.14
CA VAL A 282 0.78 5.25 10.42
C VAL A 282 0.76 3.83 9.86
N PRO A 283 1.61 3.49 8.88
CA PRO A 283 1.70 2.13 8.33
C PRO A 283 2.24 1.13 9.37
N LEU A 284 1.89 -0.14 9.16
CA LEU A 284 2.51 -1.24 9.93
C LEU A 284 3.99 -1.38 9.56
N SER A 285 4.80 -1.69 10.56
CA SER A 285 6.16 -2.16 10.37
C SER A 285 6.40 -3.44 11.16
N TRP A 286 7.35 -4.22 10.69
CA TRP A 286 7.66 -5.56 11.14
C TRP A 286 9.14 -5.71 11.40
N ASN A 287 9.51 -6.31 12.51
CA ASN A 287 10.91 -6.60 12.86
C ASN A 287 11.17 -8.08 12.62
N GLY A 288 12.22 -8.39 11.88
CA GLY A 288 12.56 -9.78 11.58
C GLY A 288 13.33 -9.92 10.28
N PHE A 289 13.14 -11.05 9.62
CA PHE A 289 13.88 -11.34 8.39
C PHE A 289 12.95 -11.76 7.25
N ARG A 290 13.46 -11.56 6.05
CA ARG A 290 12.89 -12.01 4.80
C ARG A 290 14.00 -12.52 3.89
N ALA A 291 13.78 -13.61 3.20
CA ALA A 291 14.65 -14.14 2.17
C ALA A 291 13.86 -14.33 0.89
N TYR A 292 14.50 -14.12 -0.25
CA TYR A 292 13.87 -14.32 -1.55
C TYR A 292 14.83 -14.89 -2.59
N MET A 293 14.27 -15.60 -3.56
CA MET A 293 14.93 -16.08 -4.75
C MET A 293 14.07 -15.80 -5.98
N VAL A 294 14.66 -15.21 -7.01
CA VAL A 294 13.95 -14.80 -8.24
C VAL A 294 14.67 -15.37 -9.47
N TRP A 295 13.99 -16.28 -10.14
CA TRP A 295 14.32 -16.77 -11.48
C TRP A 295 13.50 -16.01 -12.54
N PRO A 296 13.78 -16.14 -13.83
CA PRO A 296 13.05 -15.39 -14.87
C PRO A 296 11.52 -15.57 -14.85
N ARG A 297 11.01 -16.70 -14.32
CA ARG A 297 9.57 -16.99 -14.28
C ARG A 297 9.08 -17.48 -12.94
N LEU A 298 9.95 -17.61 -11.95
CA LEU A 298 9.59 -18.10 -10.62
C LEU A 298 10.18 -17.18 -9.58
N ARG A 299 9.40 -16.83 -8.60
CA ARG A 299 9.86 -16.20 -7.39
C ARG A 299 9.37 -16.97 -6.17
N ILE A 300 10.26 -17.12 -5.22
CA ILE A 300 9.96 -17.67 -3.91
C ILE A 300 10.48 -16.68 -2.88
N ASP A 301 9.70 -16.38 -1.86
CA ASP A 301 10.17 -15.69 -0.68
C ASP A 301 9.51 -16.22 0.61
N GLY A 302 10.25 -16.09 1.70
CA GLY A 302 9.82 -16.47 3.02
C GLY A 302 10.18 -15.40 4.04
N TRP A 303 9.43 -15.32 5.12
CA TRP A 303 9.59 -14.31 6.15
C TRP A 303 9.18 -14.81 7.53
N ASP A 304 9.74 -14.16 8.54
CA ASP A 304 9.31 -14.31 9.93
C ASP A 304 9.49 -12.97 10.66
N PHE A 305 8.37 -12.44 11.13
CA PHE A 305 8.24 -11.10 11.64
C PHE A 305 7.53 -11.06 12.99
N VAL A 306 7.97 -10.15 13.84
CA VAL A 306 7.18 -9.63 14.96
C VAL A 306 6.75 -8.20 14.67
N GLN A 307 5.54 -7.84 15.08
CA GLN A 307 5.00 -6.51 14.82
C GLN A 307 5.76 -5.44 15.61
N THR A 308 5.89 -4.26 15.06
CA THR A 308 6.32 -3.09 15.83
C THR A 308 5.18 -2.61 16.72
N ASN A 309 5.49 -2.35 17.98
CA ASN A 309 4.61 -1.67 18.93
C ASN A 309 4.85 -0.17 18.84
N ASP A 310 3.97 0.52 18.16
CA ASP A 310 4.10 1.94 17.83
C ASP A 310 3.87 2.84 19.05
N SER A 311 4.85 3.68 19.40
CA SER A 311 4.70 4.77 20.36
C SER A 311 4.25 6.05 19.67
N TYR A 312 3.22 6.72 20.18
CA TYR A 312 2.74 8.00 19.63
C TYR A 312 3.04 9.20 20.52
N THR A 313 3.53 8.98 21.73
CA THR A 313 3.75 10.04 22.73
C THR A 313 5.20 10.47 22.82
N LYS A 314 6.14 9.59 22.50
CA LYS A 314 7.59 9.81 22.65
C LYS A 314 8.31 9.51 21.33
N MET A 315 9.44 10.17 21.11
CA MET A 315 10.33 9.91 19.96
C MET A 315 11.18 8.68 20.22
N PHE A 316 11.49 7.92 19.16
CA PHE A 316 12.38 6.74 19.18
C PHE A 316 12.07 5.77 20.33
N ARG A 317 10.78 5.45 20.50
CA ARG A 317 10.27 4.57 21.56
C ARG A 317 9.46 3.39 21.05
N ASP A 318 9.51 3.13 19.78
CA ASP A 318 8.94 1.91 19.23
C ASP A 318 9.70 0.70 19.74
N THR A 319 8.96 -0.34 20.07
CA THR A 319 9.51 -1.62 20.57
C THR A 319 8.96 -2.78 19.75
N GLU A 320 9.49 -3.97 19.95
CA GLU A 320 9.00 -5.20 19.35
C GLU A 320 7.79 -5.72 20.12
N ASN A 321 6.74 -6.12 19.39
CA ASN A 321 5.57 -6.79 19.95
C ASN A 321 5.65 -8.29 19.70
N TYR A 322 6.35 -9.01 20.55
CA TYR A 322 6.49 -10.48 20.44
C TYR A 322 5.17 -11.25 20.60
N ASN A 323 4.11 -10.59 21.05
CA ASN A 323 2.77 -11.19 21.12
C ASN A 323 2.08 -11.25 19.75
N THR A 324 2.62 -10.55 18.75
CA THR A 324 2.06 -10.54 17.39
C THR A 324 3.14 -10.94 16.39
N ARG A 325 3.00 -12.14 15.83
CA ARG A 325 3.94 -12.70 14.85
C ARG A 325 3.24 -12.98 13.53
N LEU A 326 3.93 -12.69 12.43
CA LEU A 326 3.54 -12.96 11.05
C LEU A 326 4.68 -13.71 10.37
N TYR A 327 4.40 -14.89 9.83
CA TYR A 327 5.40 -15.75 9.20
C TYR A 327 4.80 -16.47 8.00
N GLY A 328 5.65 -16.88 7.07
CA GLY A 328 5.16 -17.60 5.91
C GLY A 328 6.11 -17.64 4.75
N PHE A 329 5.58 -18.11 3.64
CA PHE A 329 6.25 -18.04 2.35
C PHE A 329 5.25 -17.79 1.23
N ASN A 330 5.76 -17.30 0.11
CA ASN A 330 5.01 -17.10 -1.11
C ASN A 330 5.83 -17.61 -2.30
N MET A 331 5.16 -18.25 -3.23
CA MET A 331 5.70 -18.67 -4.50
C MET A 331 4.83 -18.07 -5.61
N THR A 332 5.45 -17.34 -6.52
CA THR A 332 4.77 -16.80 -7.71
C THR A 332 5.43 -17.35 -8.96
N TRP A 333 4.66 -18.06 -9.76
CA TRP A 333 5.07 -18.52 -11.07
C TRP A 333 4.40 -17.70 -12.16
N ALA A 334 5.21 -17.20 -13.11
CA ALA A 334 4.72 -16.47 -14.27
C ALA A 334 4.53 -17.43 -15.44
N ALA A 335 3.30 -17.58 -15.90
CA ALA A 335 3.01 -18.38 -17.08
C ALA A 335 3.71 -17.82 -18.33
N PRO A 336 4.03 -18.66 -19.32
CA PRO A 336 4.51 -18.19 -20.62
C PRO A 336 3.55 -17.16 -21.22
N ASP A 337 4.13 -16.16 -21.88
CA ASP A 337 3.34 -15.17 -22.61
C ASP A 337 2.61 -15.82 -23.76
N GLY A 338 1.41 -15.34 -24.03
CA GLY A 338 0.60 -15.76 -25.14
C GLY A 338 -0.20 -14.62 -25.73
N HIS A 339 -1.10 -14.95 -26.64
CA HIS A 339 -2.07 -14.04 -27.20
C HIS A 339 -3.45 -14.67 -27.11
N PHE A 340 -4.43 -13.87 -26.81
CA PHE A 340 -5.85 -14.26 -26.79
C PHE A 340 -6.69 -13.12 -27.35
N MET A 341 -7.55 -13.41 -28.31
CA MET A 341 -8.39 -12.43 -29.01
C MET A 341 -7.57 -11.26 -29.62
N GLY A 342 -6.37 -11.55 -30.12
CA GLY A 342 -5.48 -10.55 -30.74
C GLY A 342 -4.63 -9.74 -29.77
N ASP A 343 -4.93 -9.77 -28.48
CA ASP A 343 -4.20 -9.06 -27.44
C ASP A 343 -3.25 -9.99 -26.67
N ARG A 344 -2.24 -9.39 -26.06
CA ARG A 344 -1.24 -10.10 -25.25
C ARG A 344 -1.86 -10.68 -23.99
N THR A 345 -1.45 -11.90 -23.66
CA THR A 345 -1.85 -12.62 -22.45
C THR A 345 -0.66 -12.83 -21.55
N TYR A 346 -0.81 -12.55 -20.27
CA TYR A 346 0.14 -12.90 -19.23
C TYR A 346 -0.57 -13.15 -17.91
N SER A 347 -0.14 -14.16 -17.19
CA SER A 347 -0.75 -14.51 -15.93
C SER A 347 0.27 -15.06 -14.93
N PHE A 348 -0.11 -15.01 -13.68
CA PHE A 348 0.70 -15.44 -12.55
C PHE A 348 -0.11 -16.42 -11.70
N LEU A 349 0.56 -17.45 -11.24
CA LEU A 349 0.02 -18.39 -10.26
C LEU A 349 0.80 -18.21 -8.96
N ASP A 350 0.11 -17.77 -7.92
CA ASP A 350 0.65 -17.70 -6.56
C ASP A 350 0.22 -18.93 -5.78
N ALA A 351 1.14 -19.49 -5.00
CA ALA A 351 0.87 -20.41 -3.91
C ALA A 351 1.51 -19.83 -2.65
N PHE A 352 0.75 -19.69 -1.59
CA PHE A 352 1.25 -19.02 -0.40
C PHE A 352 0.81 -19.70 0.89
N TYR A 353 1.66 -19.55 1.88
CA TYR A 353 1.37 -19.88 3.26
C TYR A 353 1.59 -18.63 4.12
N VAL A 354 0.56 -18.21 4.85
CA VAL A 354 0.64 -17.07 5.77
C VAL A 354 0.10 -17.48 7.12
N GLY A 355 1.02 -17.65 8.06
CA GLY A 355 0.70 -17.91 9.44
C GLY A 355 0.75 -16.63 10.27
N TYR A 356 -0.16 -16.52 11.24
CA TYR A 356 -0.05 -15.47 12.24
C TYR A 356 -0.43 -15.98 13.63
N LYS A 357 0.17 -15.35 14.64
CA LYS A 357 -0.07 -15.68 16.03
C LYS A 357 -0.32 -14.38 16.80
N LEU A 358 -1.42 -14.37 17.56
CA LEU A 358 -1.73 -13.38 18.57
C LEU A 358 -1.69 -14.08 19.93
N SER A 359 -0.69 -13.78 20.76
CA SER A 359 -0.49 -14.44 22.06
C SER A 359 -1.32 -13.81 23.17
N GLY A 360 -1.45 -14.50 24.25
CA GLY A 360 -2.18 -14.03 25.44
C GLY A 360 -3.65 -13.77 25.16
N SER A 361 -4.10 -12.55 25.34
CA SER A 361 -5.47 -12.08 25.06
C SER A 361 -5.56 -11.21 23.80
N GLY A 362 -4.55 -11.27 22.91
CA GLY A 362 -4.51 -10.48 21.68
C GLY A 362 -5.51 -10.91 20.62
N GLY A 363 -5.99 -12.16 20.67
CA GLY A 363 -7.06 -12.67 19.83
C GLY A 363 -8.41 -12.67 20.54
N ALA A 364 -9.48 -12.78 19.74
CA ALA A 364 -10.83 -13.00 20.27
C ALA A 364 -11.68 -13.81 19.28
N ILE A 365 -12.76 -14.40 19.79
CA ILE A 365 -13.82 -15.03 18.99
C ILE A 365 -15.18 -14.54 19.48
N ALA A 366 -16.16 -14.57 18.57
CA ALA A 366 -17.55 -14.24 18.95
C ALA A 366 -18.15 -15.36 19.80
N THR A 367 -18.97 -14.94 20.77
CA THR A 367 -19.77 -15.83 21.63
C THR A 367 -21.23 -15.40 21.62
N ALA A 368 -22.12 -16.17 22.22
CA ALA A 368 -23.54 -15.86 22.30
C ALA A 368 -23.80 -14.47 22.91
N THR A 369 -23.00 -14.07 23.90
CA THR A 369 -23.19 -12.85 24.71
C THR A 369 -22.17 -11.74 24.41
N GLY A 370 -21.26 -11.95 23.42
CA GLY A 370 -20.23 -10.96 23.12
C GLY A 370 -19.00 -11.56 22.45
N SER A 371 -17.86 -11.45 23.11
CA SER A 371 -16.61 -12.04 22.63
C SER A 371 -15.78 -12.60 23.77
N SER A 372 -15.06 -13.69 23.52
CA SER A 372 -14.06 -14.23 24.42
C SER A 372 -12.67 -13.94 23.91
N LYS A 373 -11.81 -13.44 24.78
CA LYS A 373 -10.39 -13.19 24.49
C LYS A 373 -9.56 -14.46 24.65
N GLY A 374 -8.49 -14.54 23.89
CA GLY A 374 -7.56 -15.66 23.95
C GLY A 374 -6.37 -15.51 23.02
N SER A 375 -5.50 -16.51 22.98
CA SER A 375 -4.49 -16.60 21.95
C SER A 375 -5.09 -17.20 20.67
N ASN A 376 -4.64 -16.71 19.53
CA ASN A 376 -5.15 -17.12 18.22
C ASN A 376 -3.96 -17.40 17.30
N THR A 377 -3.82 -18.67 16.92
CA THR A 377 -2.84 -19.07 15.90
C THR A 377 -3.61 -19.55 14.69
N ARG A 378 -3.38 -18.94 13.54
CA ARG A 378 -4.05 -19.29 12.29
C ARG A 378 -3.06 -19.39 11.15
N ASN A 379 -3.23 -20.42 10.35
CA ASN A 379 -2.38 -20.76 9.22
C ASN A 379 -3.24 -20.76 7.96
N ASN A 380 -2.90 -19.87 7.02
CA ASN A 380 -3.62 -19.71 5.76
C ASN A 380 -2.81 -20.37 4.64
N PHE A 381 -3.38 -21.30 3.96
CA PHE A 381 -2.84 -21.92 2.75
C PHE A 381 -3.70 -21.45 1.59
N GLY A 382 -3.10 -20.76 0.64
CA GLY A 382 -3.83 -20.16 -0.46
C GLY A 382 -3.18 -20.36 -1.81
N ILE A 383 -4.04 -20.28 -2.81
CA ILE A 383 -3.65 -20.26 -4.22
C ILE A 383 -4.37 -19.09 -4.88
N ARG A 384 -3.69 -18.40 -5.79
CA ARG A 384 -4.29 -17.34 -6.60
C ARG A 384 -3.78 -17.40 -8.02
N TRP A 385 -4.69 -17.43 -8.98
CA TRP A 385 -4.38 -17.25 -10.40
C TRP A 385 -4.89 -15.89 -10.85
N HIS A 386 -4.01 -15.06 -11.37
CA HIS A 386 -4.36 -13.70 -11.76
C HIS A 386 -3.57 -13.23 -12.98
N GLY A 387 -4.10 -12.23 -13.68
CA GLY A 387 -3.46 -11.68 -14.85
C GLY A 387 -4.41 -11.06 -15.85
N ILE A 388 -3.95 -11.07 -17.09
CA ILE A 388 -4.66 -10.52 -18.24
C ILE A 388 -4.63 -11.56 -19.36
N ALA A 389 -5.82 -11.88 -19.90
CA ALA A 389 -6.01 -12.77 -21.04
C ALA A 389 -6.76 -12.00 -22.15
N GLY A 390 -6.00 -11.43 -23.09
CA GLY A 390 -6.58 -10.55 -24.10
C GLY A 390 -7.28 -9.35 -23.47
N PRO A 391 -8.59 -9.14 -23.73
CA PRO A 391 -9.36 -8.06 -23.13
C PRO A 391 -9.78 -8.33 -21.68
N PHE A 392 -9.63 -9.57 -21.19
CA PHE A 392 -10.06 -9.95 -19.84
C PHE A 392 -8.95 -9.69 -18.82
N GLU A 393 -9.36 -9.20 -17.65
CA GLU A 393 -8.53 -9.10 -16.44
C GLU A 393 -9.18 -9.96 -15.37
N PHE A 394 -8.39 -10.76 -14.68
CA PHE A 394 -8.91 -11.68 -13.69
C PHE A 394 -7.98 -11.86 -12.48
N SER A 395 -8.58 -12.20 -11.35
CA SER A 395 -7.90 -12.67 -10.14
C SER A 395 -8.82 -13.65 -9.44
N LEU A 396 -8.41 -14.90 -9.33
CA LEU A 396 -9.17 -16.01 -8.76
C LEU A 396 -8.36 -16.60 -7.63
N GLY A 397 -8.82 -16.44 -6.39
CA GLY A 397 -8.11 -16.88 -5.19
C GLY A 397 -8.97 -17.73 -4.28
N GLY A 398 -8.35 -18.72 -3.65
CA GLY A 398 -8.92 -19.54 -2.60
C GLY A 398 -7.95 -19.70 -1.44
N ILE A 399 -8.45 -19.71 -0.21
CA ILE A 399 -7.68 -19.85 1.02
C ILE A 399 -8.40 -20.84 1.92
N TRP A 400 -7.66 -21.83 2.42
CA TRP A 400 -8.05 -22.57 3.60
C TRP A 400 -7.28 -22.08 4.81
N GLN A 401 -7.97 -21.90 5.93
CA GLN A 401 -7.39 -21.41 7.18
C GLN A 401 -7.62 -22.46 8.28
N GLY A 402 -6.53 -23.04 8.76
CA GLY A 402 -6.50 -23.94 9.92
C GLY A 402 -5.84 -23.29 11.12
N GLY A 403 -6.03 -23.84 12.31
CA GLY A 403 -5.34 -23.31 13.48
C GLY A 403 -5.99 -23.67 14.81
N VAL A 404 -5.64 -22.89 15.83
CA VAL A 404 -6.10 -23.10 17.20
C VAL A 404 -6.40 -21.76 17.87
N PHE A 405 -7.55 -21.65 18.50
CA PHE A 405 -7.87 -20.61 19.45
C PHE A 405 -7.84 -21.19 20.87
N ARG A 406 -7.16 -20.52 21.80
CA ARG A 406 -7.08 -20.92 23.19
C ARG A 406 -7.63 -19.83 24.08
N TYR A 407 -8.65 -20.15 24.85
CA TYR A 407 -9.31 -19.21 25.76
C TYR A 407 -8.34 -18.70 26.84
N ALA A 408 -8.33 -17.39 27.06
CA ALA A 408 -7.44 -16.79 28.07
C ALA A 408 -7.80 -17.17 29.50
N LYS A 409 -9.10 -17.43 29.79
CA LYS A 409 -9.59 -17.73 31.15
C LYS A 409 -9.49 -19.23 31.49
N THR A 410 -9.92 -20.10 30.57
CA THR A 410 -10.02 -21.54 30.84
C THR A 410 -8.84 -22.35 30.31
N ASN A 411 -8.01 -21.72 29.45
CA ASN A 411 -6.93 -22.37 28.73
C ASN A 411 -7.38 -23.50 27.77
N GLU A 412 -8.70 -23.70 27.62
CA GLU A 412 -9.25 -24.64 26.68
C GLU A 412 -8.91 -24.26 25.24
N ALA A 413 -8.69 -25.25 24.39
CA ALA A 413 -8.35 -25.07 23.00
C ALA A 413 -9.51 -25.47 22.10
N ARG A 414 -9.75 -24.68 21.04
CA ARG A 414 -10.65 -25.04 19.95
C ARG A 414 -9.90 -25.00 18.62
N SER A 415 -10.11 -26.01 17.80
CA SER A 415 -9.58 -26.03 16.44
C SER A 415 -10.27 -24.97 15.58
N VAL A 416 -9.55 -24.47 14.58
CA VAL A 416 -10.06 -23.57 13.54
C VAL A 416 -10.00 -24.29 12.21
N SER A 417 -11.09 -24.25 11.44
CA SER A 417 -11.13 -24.66 10.04
C SER A 417 -12.13 -23.76 9.32
N SER A 418 -11.62 -22.92 8.45
CA SER A 418 -12.38 -21.89 7.77
C SER A 418 -11.80 -21.63 6.39
N TYR A 419 -12.50 -20.89 5.55
CA TYR A 419 -12.02 -20.62 4.20
C TYR A 419 -12.44 -19.25 3.68
N ALA A 420 -11.74 -18.79 2.64
CA ALA A 420 -12.12 -17.61 1.86
C ALA A 420 -11.96 -17.89 0.37
N ILE A 421 -12.83 -17.29 -0.43
CA ILE A 421 -12.77 -17.28 -1.90
C ILE A 421 -12.84 -15.82 -2.33
N ASN A 422 -11.91 -15.39 -3.16
CA ASN A 422 -11.80 -14.02 -3.61
C ASN A 422 -11.63 -13.99 -5.12
N THR A 423 -12.55 -13.36 -5.83
CA THR A 423 -12.54 -13.30 -7.28
C THR A 423 -12.73 -11.89 -7.79
N LEU A 424 -12.04 -11.57 -8.86
CA LEU A 424 -12.28 -10.43 -9.73
C LEU A 424 -12.18 -10.91 -11.16
N VAL A 425 -13.20 -10.65 -11.94
CA VAL A 425 -13.20 -10.89 -13.40
C VAL A 425 -13.78 -9.66 -14.08
N GLY A 426 -13.19 -9.25 -15.19
CA GLY A 426 -13.73 -8.14 -15.94
C GLY A 426 -13.19 -8.05 -17.35
N TYR A 427 -13.81 -7.18 -18.12
CA TYR A 427 -13.58 -6.99 -19.54
C TYR A 427 -13.17 -5.54 -19.82
N ARG A 428 -12.07 -5.38 -20.53
CA ARG A 428 -11.62 -4.08 -21.04
C ARG A 428 -12.24 -3.83 -22.39
N LEU A 429 -13.00 -2.75 -22.52
CA LEU A 429 -13.63 -2.39 -23.76
C LEU A 429 -12.55 -2.00 -24.79
N PRO A 430 -12.42 -2.76 -25.90
CA PRO A 430 -11.40 -2.47 -26.91
C PRO A 430 -11.75 -1.14 -27.60
N LYS A 431 -10.71 -0.40 -28.02
CA LYS A 431 -10.82 0.87 -28.75
C LYS A 431 -11.67 1.96 -28.07
N ASN A 432 -11.95 1.81 -26.78
CA ASN A 432 -12.70 2.82 -26.02
C ASN A 432 -11.76 3.98 -25.63
N ARG A 433 -12.18 5.23 -25.88
CA ARG A 433 -11.42 6.45 -25.57
C ARG A 433 -11.00 6.53 -24.09
N PHE A 434 -11.81 6.00 -23.20
CA PHE A 434 -11.61 6.06 -21.75
C PHE A 434 -10.97 4.79 -21.17
N HIS A 435 -10.48 3.88 -22.00
CA HIS A 435 -9.92 2.61 -21.55
C HIS A 435 -10.78 1.94 -20.48
N THR A 436 -12.07 1.87 -20.74
CA THR A 436 -13.06 1.43 -19.75
C THR A 436 -12.91 -0.06 -19.46
N PHE A 437 -12.95 -0.40 -18.20
CA PHE A 437 -13.00 -1.76 -17.68
C PHE A 437 -14.32 -1.98 -16.94
N LEU A 438 -15.02 -3.05 -17.27
CA LEU A 438 -16.22 -3.51 -16.59
C LEU A 438 -15.85 -4.77 -15.82
N GLY A 439 -16.04 -4.77 -14.51
CA GLY A 439 -15.63 -5.87 -13.66
C GLY A 439 -16.67 -6.27 -12.64
N LEU A 440 -16.50 -7.48 -12.14
CA LEU A 440 -17.22 -8.03 -11.02
C LEU A 440 -16.23 -8.58 -10.01
N GLN A 441 -16.29 -8.07 -8.80
CA GLN A 441 -15.58 -8.62 -7.66
C GLN A 441 -16.56 -9.41 -6.78
N THR A 442 -16.20 -10.63 -6.42
CA THR A 442 -16.99 -11.46 -5.50
C THR A 442 -16.08 -12.06 -4.44
N ASP A 443 -16.48 -11.93 -3.19
CA ASP A 443 -15.72 -12.43 -2.05
C ASP A 443 -16.63 -13.24 -1.14
N VAL A 444 -16.12 -14.37 -0.67
CA VAL A 444 -16.77 -15.23 0.33
C VAL A 444 -15.79 -15.51 1.44
N TYR A 445 -16.17 -15.17 2.65
CA TYR A 445 -15.43 -15.49 3.87
C TYR A 445 -16.35 -16.31 4.79
N SER A 446 -15.96 -17.54 5.11
CA SER A 446 -16.78 -18.43 5.91
C SER A 446 -17.10 -17.84 7.28
N GLY A 447 -18.27 -18.18 7.79
CA GLY A 447 -18.75 -17.86 9.13
C GLY A 447 -18.93 -19.12 9.96
N GLY A 448 -18.99 -18.93 11.27
CA GLY A 448 -19.16 -19.98 12.26
C GLY A 448 -20.55 -19.98 12.91
N ASN A 449 -20.54 -20.39 14.16
CA ASN A 449 -21.69 -20.33 15.04
C ASN A 449 -21.25 -19.83 16.42
N LYS A 450 -21.65 -18.60 16.77
CA LYS A 450 -21.31 -17.93 18.03
C LYS A 450 -21.91 -18.62 19.27
N ASN A 451 -22.97 -19.42 19.09
CA ASN A 451 -23.66 -20.10 20.18
C ASN A 451 -22.98 -21.42 20.59
N LYS A 452 -22.02 -21.91 19.77
CA LYS A 452 -21.25 -23.11 20.09
C LYS A 452 -20.03 -22.78 20.92
N ASN A 453 -19.95 -23.34 22.12
CA ASN A 453 -18.79 -23.19 23.01
C ASN A 453 -17.74 -24.28 22.80
N SER A 454 -18.04 -25.32 22.04
CA SER A 454 -17.15 -26.45 21.71
C SER A 454 -17.09 -26.70 20.21
N GLY A 455 -16.20 -27.60 19.80
CA GLY A 455 -16.01 -27.98 18.41
C GLY A 455 -15.23 -26.94 17.60
N THR A 456 -15.22 -27.11 16.29
CA THR A 456 -14.41 -26.31 15.37
C THR A 456 -14.99 -24.92 15.13
N ILE A 457 -14.12 -23.91 15.12
CA ILE A 457 -14.43 -22.52 14.76
C ILE A 457 -14.39 -22.38 13.24
N GLY A 458 -15.54 -22.13 12.62
CA GLY A 458 -15.67 -21.98 11.17
C GLY A 458 -15.53 -20.55 10.65
N THR A 459 -15.35 -19.57 11.53
CA THR A 459 -15.22 -18.17 11.14
C THR A 459 -13.82 -17.88 10.62
N TYR A 460 -13.73 -17.49 9.35
CA TYR A 460 -12.50 -16.97 8.78
C TYR A 460 -12.18 -15.59 9.39
N ILE A 461 -10.92 -15.37 9.71
CA ILE A 461 -10.42 -14.07 10.16
C ILE A 461 -9.16 -13.74 9.36
N SER A 462 -9.21 -12.67 8.59
CA SER A 462 -8.03 -12.19 7.86
C SER A 462 -6.92 -11.78 8.81
N PRO A 463 -5.66 -12.17 8.57
CA PRO A 463 -4.54 -11.63 9.33
C PRO A 463 -4.46 -10.12 9.06
N PHE A 464 -4.60 -9.30 10.10
CA PHE A 464 -4.49 -7.84 10.03
C PHE A 464 -5.45 -7.14 9.05
N ASN A 465 -6.60 -7.73 8.75
CA ASN A 465 -7.67 -7.30 7.83
C ASN A 465 -7.29 -7.34 6.33
N PRO A 466 -8.29 -7.41 5.45
CA PRO A 466 -8.12 -7.05 4.06
C PRO A 466 -7.65 -5.61 3.95
N GLN A 467 -7.02 -5.30 2.84
CA GLN A 467 -6.60 -3.95 2.56
C GLN A 467 -7.76 -2.96 2.67
N THR A 468 -7.49 -1.81 3.26
CA THR A 468 -8.42 -0.69 3.26
C THR A 468 -8.92 -0.44 1.84
N ASN A 469 -10.21 -0.31 1.67
CA ASN A 469 -10.91 -0.16 0.41
C ASN A 469 -11.00 -1.44 -0.47
N TYR A 470 -10.50 -2.57 0.00
CA TYR A 470 -10.69 -3.82 -0.76
C TYR A 470 -12.18 -4.19 -0.85
N LEU A 471 -12.90 -4.26 0.27
CA LEU A 471 -14.32 -4.52 0.33
C LEU A 471 -15.12 -3.22 0.10
N ASP A 472 -14.90 -2.25 0.94
CA ASP A 472 -15.51 -0.92 0.87
C ASP A 472 -14.53 0.17 1.32
N THR A 473 -14.78 1.40 0.88
CA THR A 473 -13.93 2.56 1.20
C THR A 473 -13.98 2.95 2.68
N THR A 474 -15.08 2.63 3.36
CA THR A 474 -15.28 2.99 4.77
C THR A 474 -14.52 2.09 5.72
N THR A 475 -14.12 0.90 5.26
CA THR A 475 -13.57 -0.19 6.10
C THR A 475 -14.52 -0.67 7.20
N TYR A 476 -15.83 -0.49 6.99
CA TYR A 476 -16.82 -0.96 7.96
C TYR A 476 -17.00 -2.47 7.91
N MET A 477 -16.76 -3.08 6.74
CA MET A 477 -16.78 -4.54 6.61
C MET A 477 -15.36 -5.11 6.65
N THR A 478 -15.26 -6.34 7.14
CA THR A 478 -14.01 -7.12 7.13
C THR A 478 -14.24 -8.51 6.54
N GLY A 479 -13.16 -9.17 6.15
CA GLY A 479 -13.19 -10.54 5.61
C GLY A 479 -13.46 -11.58 6.69
N SER A 480 -14.68 -11.58 7.25
CA SER A 480 -15.13 -12.55 8.26
C SER A 480 -16.65 -12.68 8.18
N ASN A 481 -17.15 -13.90 8.08
CA ASN A 481 -18.59 -14.19 7.97
C ASN A 481 -19.29 -13.32 6.93
N LEU A 482 -18.70 -13.15 5.74
CA LEU A 482 -19.13 -12.17 4.75
C LEU A 482 -19.23 -12.79 3.36
N ILE A 483 -20.27 -12.43 2.64
CA ILE A 483 -20.37 -12.57 1.19
C ILE A 483 -20.47 -11.15 0.62
N SER A 484 -19.62 -10.84 -0.34
CA SER A 484 -19.60 -9.58 -1.08
C SER A 484 -19.80 -9.82 -2.57
N PHE A 485 -20.67 -9.03 -3.19
CA PHE A 485 -20.86 -9.00 -4.63
C PHE A 485 -20.77 -7.54 -5.09
N ALA A 486 -19.78 -7.23 -5.90
CA ALA A 486 -19.44 -5.85 -6.18
C ALA A 486 -19.15 -5.62 -7.68
N PRO A 487 -20.16 -5.27 -8.49
CA PRO A 487 -19.92 -4.76 -9.83
C PRO A 487 -19.12 -3.46 -9.77
N LEU A 488 -18.24 -3.28 -10.74
CA LEU A 488 -17.38 -2.10 -10.80
C LEU A 488 -17.09 -1.67 -12.24
N VAL A 489 -16.88 -0.38 -12.39
CA VAL A 489 -16.45 0.25 -13.63
C VAL A 489 -15.20 1.07 -13.33
N ARG A 490 -14.14 0.90 -14.13
CA ARG A 490 -12.97 1.79 -14.13
C ARG A 490 -12.86 2.48 -15.47
N ALA A 491 -12.55 3.76 -15.46
CA ALA A 491 -12.30 4.56 -16.66
C ALA A 491 -11.05 5.40 -16.49
N THR A 492 -10.22 5.48 -17.51
CA THR A 492 -9.02 6.32 -17.55
C THR A 492 -9.23 7.41 -18.60
N PHE A 493 -9.43 8.65 -18.13
CA PHE A 493 -9.74 9.78 -19.01
C PHE A 493 -8.50 10.28 -19.76
N VAL A 494 -7.40 10.39 -19.03
CA VAL A 494 -6.07 10.67 -19.55
C VAL A 494 -5.09 9.78 -18.77
N LYS A 495 -3.87 9.59 -19.25
CA LYS A 495 -2.89 8.66 -18.65
C LYS A 495 -2.70 8.84 -17.13
N SER A 496 -2.98 10.03 -16.63
CA SER A 496 -2.77 10.40 -15.22
C SER A 496 -4.04 10.48 -14.38
N LEU A 497 -5.23 10.36 -15.00
CA LEU A 497 -6.51 10.54 -14.31
C LEU A 497 -7.42 9.34 -14.53
N SER A 498 -7.81 8.67 -13.47
CA SER A 498 -8.72 7.54 -13.50
C SER A 498 -9.84 7.66 -12.47
N LEU A 499 -10.99 7.12 -12.83
CA LEU A 499 -12.17 7.00 -11.97
C LEU A 499 -12.52 5.53 -11.84
N GLN A 500 -12.85 5.10 -10.63
CA GLN A 500 -13.50 3.81 -10.40
C GLN A 500 -14.79 4.03 -9.62
N VAL A 501 -15.85 3.40 -10.10
CA VAL A 501 -17.13 3.29 -9.40
C VAL A 501 -17.33 1.83 -9.07
N LYS A 502 -17.69 1.53 -7.83
CA LYS A 502 -17.93 0.17 -7.34
C LYS A 502 -19.20 0.15 -6.50
N TYR A 503 -19.97 -0.91 -6.59
CA TYR A 503 -21.24 -1.06 -5.89
C TYR A 503 -21.30 -2.37 -5.10
N PRO A 504 -20.60 -2.47 -3.95
CA PRO A 504 -20.60 -3.68 -3.13
C PRO A 504 -21.95 -3.85 -2.41
N LEU A 505 -22.44 -5.09 -2.47
CA LEU A 505 -23.56 -5.60 -1.67
C LEU A 505 -23.02 -6.64 -0.70
N PHE A 506 -23.53 -6.66 0.53
CA PHE A 506 -22.99 -7.47 1.61
C PHE A 506 -24.06 -8.33 2.28
N TRP A 507 -23.73 -9.62 2.49
CA TRP A 507 -24.52 -10.58 3.25
C TRP A 507 -23.64 -11.28 4.28
N ARG A 508 -24.24 -11.71 5.37
CA ARG A 508 -23.58 -12.69 6.25
C ARG A 508 -23.50 -14.05 5.54
N TYR A 509 -22.37 -14.74 5.68
CA TYR A 509 -22.23 -16.13 5.27
C TYR A 509 -23.14 -17.03 6.14
N SER A 510 -23.01 -16.91 7.47
CA SER A 510 -23.83 -17.61 8.46
C SER A 510 -24.65 -16.62 9.29
N THR A 511 -25.96 -16.86 9.43
CA THR A 511 -26.82 -16.08 10.31
C THR A 511 -26.61 -16.37 11.79
N GLN A 512 -25.92 -17.47 12.12
CA GLN A 512 -25.54 -17.84 13.47
C GLN A 512 -24.24 -17.17 13.94
N ASP A 513 -23.56 -16.45 13.07
CA ASP A 513 -22.33 -15.69 13.36
C ASP A 513 -22.61 -14.20 13.16
N PRO A 514 -22.00 -13.28 13.94
CA PRO A 514 -22.33 -11.85 13.84
C PRO A 514 -21.80 -11.20 12.57
N VAL A 515 -22.15 -9.94 12.35
CA VAL A 515 -21.49 -9.06 11.41
C VAL A 515 -20.19 -8.57 12.02
N TYR A 516 -19.08 -8.80 11.34
CA TYR A 516 -17.76 -8.36 11.76
C TYR A 516 -17.39 -7.05 11.09
N ARG A 517 -16.75 -6.20 11.85
CA ARG A 517 -16.22 -4.91 11.42
C ARG A 517 -14.70 -4.91 11.60
N SER A 518 -14.03 -3.99 10.93
CA SER A 518 -12.58 -3.75 10.99
C SER A 518 -11.91 -4.32 12.25
N SER A 519 -10.83 -5.07 12.12
CA SER A 519 -10.13 -5.84 13.16
C SER A 519 -10.80 -7.12 13.68
N GLY A 520 -11.87 -7.59 13.06
CA GLY A 520 -12.43 -8.92 13.30
C GLY A 520 -13.27 -9.11 14.56
N PHE A 521 -13.43 -8.08 15.41
CA PHE A 521 -14.06 -8.27 16.73
C PHE A 521 -15.17 -7.29 17.06
N TYR A 522 -15.47 -6.39 16.16
CA TYR A 522 -16.65 -5.56 16.33
C TYR A 522 -17.84 -6.27 15.70
N THR A 523 -18.71 -6.74 16.54
CA THR A 523 -20.00 -7.28 16.13
C THR A 523 -21.04 -6.18 16.26
N PHE A 524 -21.87 -6.01 15.24
CA PHE A 524 -23.11 -5.31 15.43
C PHE A 524 -24.01 -6.13 16.36
N ALA A 525 -24.88 -5.43 17.05
CA ALA A 525 -25.72 -5.95 18.11
C ALA A 525 -26.12 -7.42 17.99
N HIS A 526 -26.12 -8.12 19.10
CA HIS A 526 -26.42 -9.56 19.19
C HIS A 526 -27.81 -9.94 18.63
N ASN A 527 -28.71 -8.98 18.48
CA ASN A 527 -30.07 -9.13 17.98
C ASN A 527 -30.20 -8.95 16.45
N PHE A 528 -29.10 -8.84 15.72
CA PHE A 528 -29.18 -8.82 14.27
C PHE A 528 -29.54 -10.21 13.72
N ASP A 529 -30.75 -10.32 13.20
CA ASP A 529 -31.35 -11.56 12.70
C ASP A 529 -31.29 -11.71 11.16
N GLY A 530 -31.08 -10.60 10.46
CA GLY A 530 -31.04 -10.58 8.99
C GLY A 530 -29.81 -11.26 8.37
N LYS A 531 -29.93 -11.68 7.12
CA LYS A 531 -28.79 -12.16 6.31
C LYS A 531 -28.16 -11.01 5.52
N PHE A 532 -28.95 -10.15 4.89
CA PHE A 532 -28.50 -8.99 4.15
C PHE A 532 -28.06 -7.87 5.09
N ILE A 533 -26.80 -7.42 4.96
CA ILE A 533 -26.20 -6.38 5.80
C ILE A 533 -26.49 -5.00 5.24
N GLY A 534 -26.28 -4.82 3.92
CA GLY A 534 -26.43 -3.54 3.26
C GLY A 534 -25.60 -3.44 1.99
N MET A 535 -25.45 -2.23 1.49
CA MET A 535 -24.70 -1.92 0.28
C MET A 535 -23.89 -0.64 0.44
N ALA A 536 -22.79 -0.52 -0.31
CA ALA A 536 -21.88 0.62 -0.19
C ALA A 536 -21.45 1.16 -1.56
N PRO A 537 -22.37 1.78 -2.34
CA PRO A 537 -21.94 2.49 -3.55
C PRO A 537 -20.81 3.46 -3.24
N GLN A 538 -19.77 3.42 -4.06
CA GLN A 538 -18.57 4.19 -3.84
C GLN A 538 -17.89 4.59 -5.14
N ALA A 539 -17.19 5.70 -5.11
CA ALA A 539 -16.37 6.18 -6.21
C ALA A 539 -14.99 6.60 -5.70
N SER A 540 -13.97 6.36 -6.50
CA SER A 540 -12.63 6.85 -6.28
C SER A 540 -12.10 7.52 -7.54
N LEU A 541 -11.57 8.74 -7.38
CA LEU A 541 -10.87 9.47 -8.41
C LEU A 541 -9.39 9.51 -8.02
N ALA A 542 -8.51 9.11 -8.93
CA ALA A 542 -7.08 9.18 -8.72
C ALA A 542 -6.42 9.97 -9.85
N TRP A 543 -5.68 11.01 -9.48
CA TRP A 543 -4.99 11.90 -10.38
C TRP A 543 -3.51 12.00 -10.02
N GLN A 544 -2.66 11.57 -10.93
CA GLN A 544 -1.23 11.83 -10.90
C GLN A 544 -0.98 13.16 -11.59
N ILE A 545 -0.89 14.24 -10.81
CA ILE A 545 -0.77 15.62 -11.32
C ILE A 545 0.63 15.82 -11.94
N THR A 546 1.66 15.38 -11.21
CA THR A 546 3.06 15.35 -11.68
C THR A 546 3.69 14.01 -11.28
N PRO A 547 4.90 13.65 -11.70
CA PRO A 547 5.58 12.46 -11.17
C PRO A 547 5.68 12.42 -9.65
N HIS A 548 5.68 13.59 -9.00
CA HIS A 548 5.83 13.75 -7.56
C HIS A 548 4.53 13.94 -6.81
N LEU A 549 3.52 14.54 -7.45
CA LEU A 549 2.28 14.93 -6.79
C LEU A 549 1.09 14.09 -7.28
N SER A 550 0.45 13.41 -6.36
CA SER A 550 -0.79 12.68 -6.61
C SER A 550 -1.93 13.18 -5.71
N TRP A 551 -3.13 13.13 -6.25
CA TRP A 551 -4.36 13.47 -5.54
C TRP A 551 -5.38 12.36 -5.73
N THR A 552 -5.95 11.88 -4.62
CA THR A 552 -6.98 10.84 -4.62
C THR A 552 -8.18 11.27 -3.81
N GLN A 553 -9.37 11.03 -4.36
CA GLN A 553 -10.65 11.29 -3.73
C GLN A 553 -11.42 10.00 -3.57
N TYR A 554 -12.07 9.84 -2.44
CA TYR A 554 -12.95 8.71 -2.17
C TYR A 554 -14.27 9.23 -1.61
N VAL A 555 -15.36 8.70 -2.13
CA VAL A 555 -16.69 8.92 -1.59
C VAL A 555 -17.41 7.59 -1.53
N SER A 556 -18.10 7.35 -0.42
CA SER A 556 -18.93 6.16 -0.25
C SER A 556 -20.15 6.49 0.60
N ARG A 557 -21.26 5.83 0.31
CA ARG A 557 -22.43 5.82 1.18
C ARG A 557 -22.78 4.39 1.52
N PHE A 558 -22.57 4.01 2.77
CA PHE A 558 -23.04 2.73 3.27
C PHE A 558 -24.52 2.84 3.62
N MET A 559 -25.36 2.07 2.94
CA MET A 559 -26.80 1.95 3.19
C MET A 559 -27.06 0.63 3.89
N THR A 560 -27.44 0.72 5.15
CA THR A 560 -27.75 -0.44 6.01
C THR A 560 -29.09 -1.05 5.66
N SER A 561 -29.20 -2.38 5.81
CA SER A 561 -30.48 -3.08 5.68
C SER A 561 -31.46 -2.69 6.81
N HIS A 562 -32.74 -2.92 6.59
CA HIS A 562 -33.76 -2.69 7.61
C HIS A 562 -33.49 -3.50 8.89
N SER A 563 -33.07 -4.75 8.76
CA SER A 563 -32.73 -5.59 9.91
C SER A 563 -31.52 -5.03 10.68
N LEU A 564 -30.49 -4.51 9.98
CA LEU A 564 -29.34 -3.89 10.64
C LEU A 564 -29.72 -2.58 11.34
N ASN A 565 -30.64 -1.80 10.76
CA ASN A 565 -31.16 -0.59 11.40
C ASN A 565 -31.91 -0.92 12.71
N ARG A 566 -32.75 -1.96 12.72
CA ARG A 566 -33.40 -2.43 13.95
C ARG A 566 -32.40 -2.90 15.01
N ALA A 567 -31.25 -3.40 14.59
CA ALA A 567 -30.18 -3.82 15.49
C ALA A 567 -29.28 -2.66 15.94
N GLY A 568 -29.63 -1.41 15.65
CA GLY A 568 -28.89 -0.21 16.07
C GLY A 568 -27.89 0.33 15.06
N GLY A 569 -27.86 -0.22 13.84
CA GLY A 569 -27.05 0.32 12.76
C GLY A 569 -27.70 1.53 12.09
N SER A 570 -26.93 2.37 11.45
CA SER A 570 -27.39 3.53 10.68
C SER A 570 -26.57 3.70 9.42
N SER A 571 -27.21 4.09 8.33
CA SER A 571 -26.53 4.41 7.08
C SER A 571 -25.52 5.54 7.28
N ALA A 572 -24.36 5.42 6.66
CA ALA A 572 -23.21 6.30 6.84
C ALA A 572 -22.71 6.86 5.51
N THR A 573 -22.16 8.06 5.53
CA THR A 573 -21.47 8.65 4.39
C THR A 573 -20.00 8.85 4.76
N TYR A 574 -19.13 8.55 3.82
CA TYR A 574 -17.68 8.68 3.98
C TYR A 574 -17.10 9.47 2.81
N TYR A 575 -16.24 10.39 3.13
CA TYR A 575 -15.43 11.13 2.18
C TYR A 575 -13.98 11.16 2.65
N GLN A 576 -13.05 10.96 1.73
CA GLN A 576 -11.61 11.09 2.00
C GLN A 576 -10.90 11.75 0.82
N SER A 577 -9.99 12.66 1.13
CA SER A 577 -9.10 13.32 0.17
C SER A 577 -7.66 13.13 0.61
N ASN A 578 -6.79 12.71 -0.31
CA ASN A 578 -5.37 12.57 -0.06
C ASN A 578 -4.58 13.36 -1.10
N PHE A 579 -3.70 14.22 -0.64
CA PHE A 579 -2.60 14.79 -1.41
C PHE A 579 -1.30 14.11 -0.95
N VAL A 580 -0.53 13.62 -1.89
CA VAL A 580 0.74 12.96 -1.61
C VAL A 580 1.80 13.53 -2.52
N PHE A 581 2.82 14.12 -1.91
CA PHE A 581 4.04 14.53 -2.58
C PHE A 581 5.15 13.52 -2.26
N ARG A 582 5.91 13.07 -3.28
CA ARG A 582 7.06 12.17 -3.12
C ARG A 582 8.22 12.60 -4.00
N PHE A 583 9.41 12.36 -3.51
CA PHE A 583 10.65 12.54 -4.27
C PHE A 583 11.64 11.41 -4.04
#